data_a54f1e954c4b42196caba1de9ec5a9ad
#
_entry.id   a54f1e954c4b42196caba1de9ec5a9ad
#
_cell.length_a   1.000
_cell.length_b   1.000
_cell.length_c   1.000
_cell.angle_alpha   90.00
_cell.angle_beta   90.00
_cell.angle_gamma   90.00
#
_symmetry.space_group_name_H-M   'P 1'
#
loop_
_entity.id
_entity.type
_entity.pdbx_description
1 polymer ?
#
loop_
_entity_poly.entity_id
_entity_poly.type
_entity_poly.pdbx_seq_one_letter_code
_entity_poly.pdbx_strand_id
1 'polypeptide(L)'
;LALKKLLTYMKSVYKIPQKIKCLTDERKRKSIPLFNIVMPVLLFLMLQYESFHTIFSAPESMSKRLKNCLSRKKHTGETEYFYRSVVCMIIGKSPHVILGQEMLKPRDGSGKDEGELTGGKRLIERLKKRHGHFADVIVADALYLNAPFINTLKENGLEGVIRLKDERRMIFQDAERLFKQDEGKKASFWKGKKKIEVWDLSGFKMEGCPYKPR
;
A
#
# COMPACT_ATOMS: atom_id res chain seq x y z
N LEU A 1 -25.86 18.73 -4.29
CA LEU A 1 -26.43 18.56 -5.66
C LEU A 1 -25.65 17.52 -6.47
N ALA A 2 -24.31 17.49 -6.38
CA ALA A 2 -23.43 16.59 -7.14
C ALA A 2 -23.63 15.10 -6.78
N LEU A 3 -23.69 14.77 -5.49
CA LEU A 3 -23.86 13.38 -5.02
C LEU A 3 -25.20 12.78 -5.50
N LYS A 4 -26.29 13.54 -5.47
CA LYS A 4 -27.60 13.07 -5.96
C LYS A 4 -27.57 12.77 -7.45
N LYS A 5 -26.92 13.63 -8.25
CA LYS A 5 -26.70 13.39 -9.70
C LYS A 5 -25.85 12.16 -9.94
N LEU A 6 -24.75 11.98 -9.20
CA LEU A 6 -23.89 10.81 -9.29
C LEU A 6 -24.65 9.51 -8.98
N LEU A 7 -25.41 9.48 -7.89
CA LEU A 7 -26.22 8.32 -7.52
C LEU A 7 -27.27 7.98 -8.59
N THR A 8 -27.93 9.01 -9.16
CA THR A 8 -28.87 8.82 -10.25
C THR A 8 -28.18 8.24 -11.48
N TYR A 9 -27.01 8.75 -11.84
CA TYR A 9 -26.22 8.26 -12.96
C TYR A 9 -25.75 6.79 -12.76
N MET A 10 -25.26 6.46 -11.57
CA MET A 10 -24.89 5.09 -11.20
C MET A 10 -26.08 4.12 -11.31
N LYS A 11 -27.28 4.57 -10.93
CA LYS A 11 -28.49 3.78 -11.01
C LYS A 11 -29.00 3.61 -12.44
N SER A 12 -29.04 4.68 -13.23
CA SER A 12 -29.66 4.69 -14.57
C SER A 12 -28.74 4.15 -15.65
N VAL A 13 -27.46 4.58 -15.67
CA VAL A 13 -26.51 4.22 -16.74
C VAL A 13 -25.78 2.93 -16.45
N TYR A 14 -25.14 2.84 -15.28
CA TYR A 14 -24.33 1.66 -14.94
C TYR A 14 -25.11 0.52 -14.30
N LYS A 15 -26.39 0.76 -13.92
CA LYS A 15 -27.25 -0.23 -13.26
C LYS A 15 -26.55 -0.89 -12.05
N ILE A 16 -25.75 -0.12 -11.30
CA ILE A 16 -24.92 -0.62 -10.19
C ILE A 16 -25.75 -1.39 -9.15
N PRO A 17 -26.97 -0.92 -8.71
CA PRO A 17 -27.76 -1.67 -7.76
C PRO A 17 -28.14 -3.08 -8.24
N GLN A 18 -28.41 -3.25 -9.54
CA GLN A 18 -28.72 -4.55 -10.12
C GLN A 18 -27.48 -5.44 -10.14
N LYS A 19 -26.31 -4.90 -10.53
CA LYS A 19 -25.04 -5.65 -10.52
C LYS A 19 -24.64 -6.11 -9.12
N ILE A 20 -24.86 -5.26 -8.08
CA ILE A 20 -24.58 -5.65 -6.69
C ILE A 20 -25.48 -6.82 -6.24
N LYS A 21 -26.75 -6.84 -6.68
CA LYS A 21 -27.66 -7.96 -6.38
C LYS A 21 -27.23 -9.30 -6.99
N CYS A 22 -26.45 -9.26 -8.07
CA CYS A 22 -25.90 -10.46 -8.71
C CYS A 22 -24.63 -11.00 -8.02
N LEU A 23 -24.06 -10.27 -7.05
CA LEU A 23 -22.90 -10.72 -6.31
C LEU A 23 -23.28 -11.82 -5.32
N THR A 24 -22.51 -12.89 -5.30
CA THR A 24 -22.65 -13.96 -4.33
C THR A 24 -22.13 -13.50 -2.97
N ASP A 25 -22.94 -13.70 -1.93
CA ASP A 25 -22.59 -13.36 -0.55
C ASP A 25 -22.25 -14.65 0.21
N GLU A 26 -20.97 -14.94 0.33
CA GLU A 26 -20.45 -16.14 1.02
C GLU A 26 -20.29 -15.97 2.54
N ARG A 27 -20.74 -14.84 3.10
CA ARG A 27 -20.62 -14.60 4.54
C ARG A 27 -21.49 -15.59 5.32
N LYS A 28 -20.93 -16.20 6.36
CA LYS A 28 -21.65 -17.15 7.23
C LYS A 28 -22.83 -16.52 7.99
N ARG A 29 -22.73 -15.21 8.30
CA ARG A 29 -23.80 -14.43 8.98
C ARG A 29 -24.08 -13.17 8.16
N LYS A 30 -25.27 -13.10 7.59
CA LYS A 30 -25.73 -12.02 6.68
C LYS A 30 -26.58 -10.98 7.44
N SER A 31 -26.09 -10.49 8.59
CA SER A 31 -26.82 -9.50 9.40
C SER A 31 -26.98 -8.13 8.71
N ILE A 32 -26.10 -7.80 7.78
CA ILE A 32 -26.16 -6.56 6.99
C ILE A 32 -26.27 -6.94 5.52
N PRO A 33 -27.26 -6.41 4.77
CA PRO A 33 -27.39 -6.65 3.35
C PRO A 33 -26.11 -6.29 2.60
N LEU A 34 -25.71 -7.12 1.63
CA LEU A 34 -24.49 -6.90 0.83
C LEU A 34 -24.48 -5.53 0.17
N PHE A 35 -25.64 -5.05 -0.28
CA PHE A 35 -25.80 -3.73 -0.87
C PHE A 35 -25.37 -2.60 0.07
N ASN A 36 -25.69 -2.69 1.36
CA ASN A 36 -25.34 -1.67 2.36
C ASN A 36 -23.85 -1.65 2.71
N ILE A 37 -23.11 -2.67 2.28
CA ILE A 37 -21.65 -2.71 2.42
C ILE A 37 -20.98 -2.21 1.13
N VAL A 38 -21.41 -2.74 -0.01
CA VAL A 38 -20.75 -2.49 -1.30
C VAL A 38 -21.01 -1.08 -1.82
N MET A 39 -22.24 -0.55 -1.68
CA MET A 39 -22.56 0.78 -2.18
C MET A 39 -21.77 1.91 -1.50
N PRO A 40 -21.65 1.99 -0.17
CA PRO A 40 -20.80 2.99 0.47
C PRO A 40 -19.33 2.89 0.04
N VAL A 41 -18.81 1.67 -0.08
CA VAL A 41 -17.41 1.46 -0.52
C VAL A 41 -17.21 1.95 -1.95
N LEU A 42 -18.11 1.63 -2.87
CA LEU A 42 -18.06 2.13 -4.25
C LEU A 42 -18.15 3.65 -4.34
N LEU A 43 -19.10 4.25 -3.61
CA LEU A 43 -19.24 5.70 -3.57
C LEU A 43 -17.98 6.37 -3.02
N PHE A 44 -17.41 5.79 -2.00
CA PHE A 44 -16.19 6.29 -1.39
C PHE A 44 -15.00 6.25 -2.37
N LEU A 45 -14.82 5.13 -3.06
CA LEU A 45 -13.80 5.00 -4.11
C LEU A 45 -14.01 5.99 -5.26
N MET A 46 -15.25 6.22 -5.66
CA MET A 46 -15.60 7.16 -6.74
C MET A 46 -15.43 8.63 -6.35
N LEU A 47 -15.63 8.96 -5.08
CA LEU A 47 -15.46 10.32 -4.56
C LEU A 47 -13.99 10.65 -4.22
N GLN A 48 -13.06 9.72 -4.42
CA GLN A 48 -11.62 9.88 -4.17
C GLN A 48 -11.29 10.41 -2.75
N TYR A 49 -12.06 9.97 -1.75
CA TYR A 49 -11.72 10.31 -0.38
C TYR A 49 -10.37 9.72 0.00
N GLU A 50 -9.50 10.55 0.55
CA GLU A 50 -8.10 10.21 0.82
C GLU A 50 -7.90 9.15 1.91
N SER A 51 -8.93 8.82 2.70
CA SER A 51 -8.80 7.88 3.82
C SER A 51 -10.04 7.02 4.03
N PHE A 52 -9.85 5.70 4.01
CA PHE A 52 -10.81 4.72 4.52
C PHE A 52 -11.03 4.80 6.05
N HIS A 53 -10.19 5.54 6.76
CA HIS A 53 -10.22 5.67 8.21
C HIS A 53 -11.55 6.23 8.73
N THR A 54 -12.14 7.18 8.01
CA THR A 54 -13.38 7.86 8.41
C THR A 54 -14.63 6.97 8.32
N ILE A 55 -14.62 5.94 7.49
CA ILE A 55 -15.77 5.02 7.33
C ILE A 55 -15.72 3.86 8.34
N PHE A 56 -14.53 3.46 8.75
CA PHE A 56 -14.31 2.24 9.54
C PHE A 56 -13.91 2.50 11.00
N SER A 57 -14.11 3.69 11.52
CA SER A 57 -14.12 3.91 12.99
C SER A 57 -15.35 3.22 13.56
N ALA A 58 -15.25 1.93 13.73
CA ALA A 58 -16.35 1.13 14.23
C ALA A 58 -16.53 1.33 15.74
N PRO A 59 -17.76 1.45 16.25
CA PRO A 59 -18.04 1.43 17.68
C PRO A 59 -17.49 0.13 18.33
N GLU A 60 -17.14 0.20 19.59
CA GLU A 60 -16.52 -0.92 20.33
C GLU A 60 -17.31 -2.24 20.27
N SER A 61 -18.64 -2.16 20.19
CA SER A 61 -19.53 -3.31 20.01
C SER A 61 -19.38 -4.03 18.67
N MET A 62 -18.90 -3.34 17.63
CA MET A 62 -18.65 -3.92 16.30
C MET A 62 -17.26 -4.56 16.19
N SER A 63 -16.27 -4.07 16.93
CA SER A 63 -14.87 -4.53 16.83
C SER A 63 -14.69 -6.00 17.18
N LYS A 64 -15.43 -6.51 18.17
CA LYS A 64 -15.40 -7.94 18.55
C LYS A 64 -15.91 -8.89 17.47
N ARG A 65 -16.61 -8.38 16.45
CA ARG A 65 -17.23 -9.16 15.37
C ARG A 65 -16.51 -9.06 14.03
N LEU A 66 -15.58 -8.11 13.89
CA LEU A 66 -14.90 -7.85 12.63
C LEU A 66 -13.51 -8.52 12.62
N LYS A 67 -13.31 -9.47 11.70
CA LYS A 67 -11.97 -10.04 11.45
C LYS A 67 -11.03 -8.96 10.95
N ASN A 68 -9.77 -9.01 11.40
CA ASN A 68 -8.68 -8.09 11.01
C ASN A 68 -8.87 -6.63 11.46
N CYS A 69 -9.74 -6.38 12.46
CA CYS A 69 -9.83 -5.05 13.07
C CYS A 69 -8.67 -4.86 14.06
N LEU A 70 -7.88 -3.83 13.84
CA LEU A 70 -6.78 -3.42 14.71
C LEU A 70 -7.32 -2.47 15.78
N SER A 71 -6.62 -2.35 16.90
CA SER A 71 -6.99 -1.41 17.97
C SER A 71 -5.77 -0.70 18.53
N ARG A 72 -5.95 0.58 18.91
CA ARG A 72 -4.94 1.33 19.65
C ARG A 72 -5.59 2.17 20.74
N LYS A 73 -4.88 2.36 21.84
CA LYS A 73 -5.28 3.32 22.87
C LYS A 73 -4.85 4.72 22.47
N LYS A 74 -5.77 5.67 22.49
CA LYS A 74 -5.48 7.10 22.35
C LYS A 74 -4.89 7.66 23.64
N HIS A 75 -4.29 8.84 23.59
CA HIS A 75 -3.85 9.57 24.77
C HIS A 75 -5.00 9.90 25.74
N THR A 76 -6.24 9.96 25.24
CA THR A 76 -7.46 10.14 26.02
C THR A 76 -7.89 8.91 26.81
N GLY A 77 -7.21 7.76 26.66
CA GLY A 77 -7.61 6.48 27.25
C GLY A 77 -8.64 5.70 26.44
N GLU A 78 -9.27 6.30 25.44
CA GLU A 78 -10.23 5.65 24.56
C GLU A 78 -9.54 4.64 23.63
N THR A 79 -10.21 3.50 23.35
CA THR A 79 -9.74 2.52 22.38
C THR A 79 -10.32 2.85 21.00
N GLU A 80 -9.45 3.14 20.06
CA GLU A 80 -9.81 3.33 18.65
C GLU A 80 -9.64 2.02 17.89
N TYR A 81 -10.63 1.69 17.06
CA TYR A 81 -10.62 0.50 16.20
C TYR A 81 -10.51 0.92 14.74
N PHE A 82 -9.63 0.27 14.00
CA PHE A 82 -9.37 0.64 12.60
C PHE A 82 -8.89 -0.54 11.78
N TYR A 83 -8.94 -0.39 10.47
CA TYR A 83 -8.32 -1.31 9.52
C TYR A 83 -7.08 -0.71 8.91
N ARG A 84 -6.06 -1.54 8.72
CA ARG A 84 -4.87 -1.18 7.95
C ARG A 84 -4.68 -2.17 6.82
N SER A 85 -4.24 -1.68 5.69
CA SER A 85 -3.95 -2.51 4.53
C SER A 85 -2.77 -1.98 3.75
N VAL A 86 -2.09 -2.89 3.06
CA VAL A 86 -1.11 -2.57 2.04
C VAL A 86 -1.80 -2.69 0.69
N VAL A 87 -1.61 -1.71 -0.18
CA VAL A 87 -2.22 -1.67 -1.52
C VAL A 87 -1.12 -1.61 -2.55
N CYS A 88 -1.22 -2.45 -3.58
CA CYS A 88 -0.39 -2.38 -4.78
C CYS A 88 -1.22 -1.83 -5.93
N MET A 89 -0.69 -0.81 -6.61
CA MET A 89 -1.37 -0.16 -7.74
C MET A 89 -0.41 0.12 -8.88
N ILE A 90 -0.92 0.14 -10.11
CA ILE A 90 -0.17 0.60 -11.27
C ILE A 90 -0.12 2.12 -11.23
N ILE A 91 1.08 2.69 -11.33
CA ILE A 91 1.33 4.13 -11.38
C ILE A 91 1.91 4.53 -12.74
N GLY A 92 1.97 5.83 -13.01
CA GLY A 92 2.57 6.39 -14.23
C GLY A 92 1.60 6.61 -15.39
N LYS A 93 0.40 6.01 -15.35
CA LYS A 93 -0.70 6.25 -16.32
C LYS A 93 -2.02 6.43 -15.58
N SER A 94 -2.89 7.25 -16.12
CA SER A 94 -4.27 7.40 -15.64
C SER A 94 -5.22 6.48 -16.45
N PRO A 95 -6.25 5.87 -15.82
CA PRO A 95 -6.51 5.84 -14.38
C PRO A 95 -5.54 4.93 -13.63
N HIS A 96 -5.29 5.21 -12.35
CA HIS A 96 -4.54 4.32 -11.49
C HIS A 96 -5.34 3.05 -11.21
N VAL A 97 -4.74 1.89 -11.41
CA VAL A 97 -5.39 0.58 -11.25
C VAL A 97 -4.85 -0.13 -10.03
N ILE A 98 -5.73 -0.49 -9.10
CA ILE A 98 -5.39 -1.30 -7.93
C ILE A 98 -5.26 -2.76 -8.38
N LEU A 99 -4.07 -3.34 -8.26
CA LEU A 99 -3.79 -4.74 -8.54
C LEU A 99 -4.20 -5.65 -7.38
N GLY A 100 -4.04 -5.17 -6.18
CA GLY A 100 -4.41 -5.93 -4.99
C GLY A 100 -4.26 -5.16 -3.70
N GLN A 101 -4.92 -5.67 -2.68
CA GLN A 101 -4.92 -5.13 -1.33
C GLN A 101 -4.76 -6.28 -0.34
N GLU A 102 -3.93 -6.09 0.68
CA GLU A 102 -3.72 -7.06 1.75
C GLU A 102 -4.03 -6.41 3.09
N MET A 103 -4.98 -6.99 3.83
CA MET A 103 -5.34 -6.52 5.17
C MET A 103 -4.31 -6.98 6.18
N LEU A 104 -3.87 -6.08 7.05
CA LEU A 104 -3.01 -6.42 8.16
C LEU A 104 -3.80 -7.14 9.25
N LYS A 105 -3.18 -8.16 9.85
CA LYS A 105 -3.80 -8.99 10.88
C LYS A 105 -3.58 -8.39 12.27
N PRO A 106 -4.60 -8.38 13.13
CA PRO A 106 -4.41 -8.06 14.54
C PRO A 106 -3.68 -9.23 15.22
N ARG A 107 -2.75 -8.92 16.11
CA ARG A 107 -2.06 -9.89 16.96
C ARG A 107 -1.55 -11.09 16.15
N ASP A 108 -0.45 -10.88 15.45
CA ASP A 108 0.17 -11.89 14.56
C ASP A 108 0.81 -13.12 15.27
N GLY A 109 0.50 -13.29 16.56
CA GLY A 109 1.06 -14.33 17.44
C GLY A 109 2.12 -13.80 18.40
N SER A 110 2.63 -12.58 18.21
CA SER A 110 3.64 -11.94 19.07
C SER A 110 3.07 -10.94 20.07
N GLY A 111 1.73 -10.84 20.18
CA GLY A 111 1.04 -9.83 21.01
C GLY A 111 0.98 -8.44 20.39
N LYS A 112 1.60 -8.23 19.23
CA LYS A 112 1.58 -7.01 18.45
C LYS A 112 0.77 -7.19 17.17
N ASP A 113 0.29 -6.08 16.61
CA ASP A 113 -0.35 -6.08 15.32
C ASP A 113 0.68 -6.31 14.21
N GLU A 114 0.25 -6.94 13.13
CA GLU A 114 1.09 -7.22 11.96
C GLU A 114 1.63 -5.93 11.35
N GLY A 115 2.92 -5.93 11.04
CA GLY A 115 3.59 -4.82 10.37
C GLY A 115 3.31 -4.78 8.86
N GLU A 116 3.39 -3.60 8.26
CA GLU A 116 3.17 -3.38 6.83
C GLU A 116 4.12 -4.19 5.95
N LEU A 117 5.36 -4.41 6.41
CA LEU A 117 6.36 -5.22 5.70
C LEU A 117 5.90 -6.67 5.50
N THR A 118 5.31 -7.28 6.52
CA THR A 118 4.79 -8.66 6.44
C THR A 118 3.59 -8.72 5.49
N GLY A 119 2.66 -7.76 5.62
CA GLY A 119 1.54 -7.62 4.70
C GLY A 119 1.98 -7.37 3.26
N GLY A 120 3.01 -6.53 3.07
CA GLY A 120 3.59 -6.24 1.76
C GLY A 120 4.20 -7.45 1.08
N LYS A 121 5.00 -8.25 1.79
CA LYS A 121 5.56 -9.50 1.26
C LYS A 121 4.46 -10.47 0.83
N ARG A 122 3.48 -10.70 1.69
CA ARG A 122 2.33 -11.57 1.39
C ARG A 122 1.53 -11.06 0.18
N LEU A 123 1.38 -9.74 0.02
CA LEU A 123 0.73 -9.15 -1.14
C LEU A 123 1.49 -9.45 -2.44
N ILE A 124 2.81 -9.26 -2.46
CA ILE A 124 3.66 -9.55 -3.63
C ILE A 124 3.54 -11.03 -4.03
N GLU A 125 3.70 -11.95 -3.10
CA GLU A 125 3.58 -13.39 -3.33
C GLU A 125 2.20 -13.76 -3.91
N ARG A 126 1.14 -13.18 -3.35
CA ARG A 126 -0.22 -13.41 -3.82
C ARG A 126 -0.45 -12.86 -5.22
N LEU A 127 0.05 -11.66 -5.52
CA LEU A 127 -0.03 -11.08 -6.87
C LEU A 127 0.72 -11.92 -7.89
N LYS A 128 1.93 -12.39 -7.54
CA LYS A 128 2.72 -13.29 -8.38
C LYS A 128 1.98 -14.60 -8.67
N LYS A 129 1.40 -15.20 -7.64
CA LYS A 129 0.62 -16.45 -7.78
C LYS A 129 -0.62 -16.26 -8.66
N ARG A 130 -1.29 -15.09 -8.55
CA ARG A 130 -2.55 -14.83 -9.25
C ARG A 130 -2.39 -14.36 -10.69
N HIS A 131 -1.38 -13.54 -10.94
CA HIS A 131 -1.20 -12.83 -12.21
C HIS A 131 0.08 -13.17 -12.96
N GLY A 132 0.92 -14.06 -12.41
CA GLY A 132 2.22 -14.37 -13.00
C GLY A 132 3.17 -13.18 -12.94
N HIS A 133 3.76 -12.81 -14.07
CA HIS A 133 4.61 -11.62 -14.16
C HIS A 133 3.73 -10.37 -14.32
N PHE A 134 3.42 -9.71 -13.22
CA PHE A 134 2.47 -8.59 -13.17
C PHE A 134 3.14 -7.21 -13.24
N ALA A 135 4.45 -7.15 -13.03
CA ALA A 135 5.25 -5.93 -13.07
C ALA A 135 6.73 -6.27 -13.23
N ASP A 136 7.51 -5.32 -13.73
CA ASP A 136 8.98 -5.39 -13.76
C ASP A 136 9.57 -4.72 -12.51
N VAL A 137 8.98 -3.61 -12.08
CA VAL A 137 9.50 -2.74 -11.02
C VAL A 137 8.42 -2.43 -9.99
N ILE A 138 8.77 -2.57 -8.72
CA ILE A 138 7.97 -2.12 -7.58
C ILE A 138 8.59 -0.85 -7.01
N VAL A 139 7.78 0.20 -6.92
CA VAL A 139 8.17 1.45 -6.25
C VAL A 139 7.59 1.45 -4.84
N ALA A 140 8.43 1.67 -3.84
CA ALA A 140 8.02 1.67 -2.44
C ALA A 140 8.71 2.79 -1.64
N ASP A 141 8.14 3.11 -0.48
CA ASP A 141 8.71 4.11 0.41
C ASP A 141 9.86 3.53 1.27
N ALA A 142 10.45 4.39 2.12
CA ALA A 142 11.61 4.05 2.92
C ALA A 142 11.34 2.96 3.97
N LEU A 143 10.10 2.68 4.35
CA LEU A 143 9.73 1.59 5.26
C LEU A 143 10.13 0.23 4.67
N TYR A 144 9.99 0.09 3.36
CA TYR A 144 10.27 -1.15 2.63
C TYR A 144 11.75 -1.37 2.30
N LEU A 145 12.63 -0.41 2.63
CA LEU A 145 14.06 -0.55 2.44
C LEU A 145 14.66 -1.47 3.51
N ASN A 146 14.45 -2.75 3.37
CA ASN A 146 15.05 -3.79 4.22
C ASN A 146 15.33 -5.06 3.41
N ALA A 147 16.33 -5.81 3.86
CA ALA A 147 16.80 -7.01 3.15
C ALA A 147 15.67 -8.06 2.94
N PRO A 148 14.84 -8.40 3.94
CA PRO A 148 13.76 -9.37 3.73
C PRO A 148 12.74 -8.99 2.66
N PHE A 149 12.43 -7.70 2.50
CA PHE A 149 11.50 -7.27 1.44
C PHE A 149 12.16 -7.29 0.06
N ILE A 150 13.40 -6.80 -0.03
CA ILE A 150 14.19 -6.82 -1.27
C ILE A 150 14.38 -8.26 -1.75
N ASN A 151 14.71 -9.18 -0.85
CA ASN A 151 14.85 -10.60 -1.18
C ASN A 151 13.52 -11.16 -1.72
N THR A 152 12.37 -10.84 -1.08
CA THR A 152 11.06 -11.25 -1.58
C THR A 152 10.79 -10.71 -3.00
N LEU A 153 11.13 -9.46 -3.30
CA LEU A 153 11.00 -8.92 -4.66
C LEU A 153 11.81 -9.73 -5.66
N LYS A 154 13.10 -9.94 -5.38
CA LYS A 154 14.03 -10.67 -6.26
C LYS A 154 13.62 -12.12 -6.48
N GLU A 155 13.20 -12.84 -5.44
CA GLU A 155 12.69 -14.21 -5.51
C GLU A 155 11.42 -14.31 -6.40
N ASN A 156 10.65 -13.23 -6.49
CA ASN A 156 9.48 -13.14 -7.36
C ASN A 156 9.79 -12.56 -8.76
N GLY A 157 11.06 -12.32 -9.08
CA GLY A 157 11.51 -11.78 -10.38
C GLY A 157 11.13 -10.31 -10.58
N LEU A 158 11.13 -9.51 -9.50
CA LEU A 158 10.77 -8.09 -9.50
C LEU A 158 12.00 -7.26 -9.12
N GLU A 159 12.14 -6.10 -9.75
CA GLU A 159 13.08 -5.07 -9.34
C GLU A 159 12.43 -4.12 -8.33
N GLY A 160 13.24 -3.51 -7.46
CA GLY A 160 12.77 -2.55 -6.46
C GLY A 160 13.36 -1.17 -6.65
N VAL A 161 12.51 -0.13 -6.69
CA VAL A 161 12.94 1.27 -6.53
C VAL A 161 12.40 1.76 -5.19
N ILE A 162 13.27 1.84 -4.19
CA ILE A 162 12.88 2.12 -2.82
C ILE A 162 13.62 3.36 -2.32
N ARG A 163 12.87 4.31 -1.77
CA ARG A 163 13.47 5.54 -1.27
C ARG A 163 14.35 5.27 -0.05
N LEU A 164 15.60 5.77 -0.07
CA LEU A 164 16.45 5.85 1.10
C LEU A 164 16.19 7.20 1.80
N LYS A 165 15.81 7.16 3.08
CA LYS A 165 15.40 8.36 3.84
C LYS A 165 16.15 8.52 5.16
N ASP A 166 16.68 7.44 5.72
CA ASP A 166 17.33 7.45 7.03
C ASP A 166 18.85 7.68 6.85
N GLU A 167 19.29 8.88 7.21
CA GLU A 167 20.68 9.32 7.12
C GLU A 167 21.64 8.53 8.04
N ARG A 168 21.10 7.83 9.05
CA ARG A 168 21.89 6.99 9.97
C ARG A 168 22.28 5.65 9.37
N ARG A 169 21.64 5.25 8.25
CA ARG A 169 21.97 3.98 7.59
C ARG A 169 23.35 4.04 6.93
N MET A 170 24.14 2.98 7.10
CA MET A 170 25.47 2.89 6.49
C MET A 170 25.44 3.13 4.97
N ILE A 171 24.47 2.55 4.29
CA ILE A 171 24.31 2.73 2.83
C ILE A 171 24.09 4.20 2.45
N PHE A 172 23.41 4.99 3.28
CA PHE A 172 23.25 6.42 3.05
C PHE A 172 24.59 7.17 3.24
N GLN A 173 25.28 6.87 4.33
CA GLN A 173 26.57 7.50 4.65
C GLN A 173 27.65 7.15 3.63
N ASP A 174 27.69 5.90 3.16
CA ASP A 174 28.59 5.48 2.09
C ASP A 174 28.28 6.20 0.78
N ALA A 175 27.01 6.26 0.40
CA ALA A 175 26.59 6.99 -0.80
C ALA A 175 26.94 8.49 -0.71
N GLU A 176 26.65 9.14 0.41
CA GLU A 176 26.98 10.55 0.62
C GLU A 176 28.49 10.81 0.53
N ARG A 177 29.32 9.94 1.14
CA ARG A 177 30.77 10.06 1.09
C ARG A 177 31.29 9.94 -0.33
N LEU A 178 30.84 8.93 -1.08
CA LEU A 178 31.28 8.69 -2.46
C LEU A 178 30.82 9.81 -3.40
N PHE A 179 29.60 10.31 -3.24
CA PHE A 179 29.11 11.42 -4.02
C PHE A 179 29.83 12.77 -3.73
N LYS A 180 30.27 12.98 -2.48
CA LYS A 180 31.11 14.12 -2.12
C LYS A 180 32.52 14.04 -2.76
N GLN A 181 33.00 12.84 -3.04
CA GLN A 181 34.25 12.60 -3.75
C GLN A 181 34.09 12.61 -5.27
N ASP A 182 32.90 12.99 -5.76
CA ASP A 182 32.55 13.05 -7.19
C ASP A 182 32.64 11.68 -7.90
N GLU A 183 32.56 10.57 -7.13
CA GLU A 183 32.53 9.24 -7.68
C GLU A 183 31.15 8.92 -8.27
N GLY A 184 31.15 8.16 -9.36
CA GLY A 184 29.93 7.75 -10.06
C GLY A 184 29.57 8.63 -11.25
N LYS A 185 28.49 8.24 -11.93
CA LYS A 185 27.96 9.00 -13.06
C LYS A 185 27.16 10.18 -12.54
N LYS A 186 27.55 11.39 -12.97
CA LYS A 186 26.86 12.63 -12.60
C LYS A 186 26.09 13.20 -13.78
N ALA A 187 24.84 13.60 -13.53
CA ALA A 187 24.02 14.34 -14.47
C ALA A 187 23.43 15.58 -13.78
N SER A 188 23.21 16.65 -14.53
CA SER A 188 22.53 17.83 -14.01
C SER A 188 21.48 18.33 -15.00
N PHE A 189 20.35 18.79 -14.47
CA PHE A 189 19.28 19.38 -15.28
C PHE A 189 18.50 20.44 -14.48
N TRP A 190 17.79 21.29 -15.19
CA TRP A 190 16.97 22.33 -14.58
C TRP A 190 15.51 21.87 -14.46
N LYS A 191 14.92 22.03 -13.27
CA LYS A 191 13.49 21.88 -13.04
C LYS A 191 12.91 23.21 -12.58
N GLY A 192 12.38 23.96 -13.52
CA GLY A 192 12.02 25.36 -13.29
C GLY A 192 13.27 26.21 -12.97
N LYS A 193 13.26 26.86 -11.82
CA LYS A 193 14.41 27.70 -11.36
C LYS A 193 15.45 26.91 -10.52
N LYS A 194 15.25 25.63 -10.28
CA LYS A 194 16.16 24.83 -9.46
C LYS A 194 17.04 23.93 -10.34
N LYS A 195 18.36 24.01 -10.13
CA LYS A 195 19.31 23.06 -10.68
C LYS A 195 19.23 21.78 -9.85
N ILE A 196 19.07 20.65 -10.51
CA ILE A 196 19.05 19.31 -9.88
C ILE A 196 20.31 18.60 -10.38
N GLU A 197 21.08 18.08 -9.44
CA GLU A 197 22.22 17.21 -9.71
C GLU A 197 21.89 15.80 -9.24
N VAL A 198 22.24 14.82 -10.04
CA VAL A 198 21.96 13.41 -9.79
C VAL A 198 23.25 12.63 -9.95
N TRP A 199 23.53 11.77 -8.98
CA TRP A 199 24.64 10.82 -9.03
C TRP A 199 24.06 9.41 -9.13
N ASP A 200 24.75 8.56 -9.83
CA ASP A 200 24.39 7.16 -10.04
C ASP A 200 25.62 6.30 -9.79
N LEU A 201 25.52 5.43 -8.81
CA LEU A 201 26.57 4.51 -8.42
C LEU A 201 25.97 3.16 -8.03
N SER A 202 26.60 2.07 -8.42
CA SER A 202 26.16 0.71 -8.12
C SER A 202 27.17 0.00 -7.20
N GLY A 203 26.73 -1.11 -6.61
CA GLY A 203 27.62 -1.99 -5.86
C GLY A 203 27.60 -1.78 -4.36
N PHE A 204 26.69 -0.97 -3.84
CA PHE A 204 26.49 -0.84 -2.40
C PHE A 204 26.19 -2.18 -1.75
N LYS A 205 26.62 -2.34 -0.50
CA LYS A 205 26.32 -3.52 0.31
C LYS A 205 25.23 -3.19 1.30
N MET A 206 24.31 -4.11 1.48
CA MET A 206 23.25 -4.03 2.49
C MET A 206 23.26 -5.33 3.29
N GLU A 207 23.33 -5.23 4.61
CA GLU A 207 23.35 -6.38 5.50
C GLU A 207 22.12 -7.28 5.29
N GLY A 208 22.33 -8.60 5.21
CA GLY A 208 21.26 -9.57 4.96
C GLY A 208 20.68 -9.57 3.54
N CYS A 209 21.25 -8.77 2.62
CA CYS A 209 20.83 -8.74 1.23
C CYS A 209 21.96 -9.23 0.32
N PRO A 210 21.79 -10.37 -0.39
CA PRO A 210 22.79 -10.86 -1.33
C PRO A 210 22.91 -10.02 -2.60
N TYR A 211 21.89 -9.19 -2.87
CA TYR A 211 21.84 -8.32 -4.03
C TYR A 211 22.52 -6.98 -3.73
N LYS A 212 23.20 -6.43 -4.73
CA LYS A 212 23.90 -5.16 -4.62
C LYS A 212 22.98 -4.02 -5.08
N PRO A 213 22.54 -3.13 -4.18
CA PRO A 213 21.79 -1.91 -4.55
C PRO A 213 22.59 -0.98 -5.47
N ARG A 214 21.84 -0.21 -6.23
CA ARG A 214 22.32 0.86 -7.09
C ARG A 214 21.80 2.19 -6.56
#